data_2bc6af07b8c96ce39a27ea988de9fe50
#
_entry.id   2bc6af07b8c96ce39a27ea988de9fe50
#
_cell.length_a   1.000
_cell.length_b   1.000
_cell.length_c   1.000
_cell.angle_alpha   90.00
_cell.angle_beta   90.00
_cell.angle_gamma   90.00
#
_symmetry.space_group_name_H-M   'P 1'
#
loop_
_entity.id
_entity.type
_entity.pdbx_description
1 polymer ?
#
loop_
_entity_poly.entity_id
_entity_poly.type
_entity_poly.pdbx_seq_one_letter_code
_entity_poly.pdbx_strand_id
1 'polypeptide(L)'
;IWFRIPKEYKDKVFLEKGPLEKVLSRINDQGFHSLYIDGGKTIQSFLKEDLIDEIIITTIPVLLGGGSPLFSKLDSPLEFECIDSKLFLDKIGQSHFRRKRKDL
;
A
#
# COMPACT_ATOMS: atom_id res chain seq x y z
N ILE A 1 5.19 5.11 -19.65
CA ILE A 1 6.27 5.32 -18.65
C ILE A 1 7.25 4.17 -18.77
N TRP A 2 8.49 4.50 -19.02
CA TRP A 2 9.58 3.53 -19.09
C TRP A 2 10.23 3.42 -17.72
N PHE A 3 10.26 2.21 -17.16
CA PHE A 3 11.04 1.93 -15.97
C PHE A 3 12.36 1.31 -16.39
N ARG A 4 13.45 1.91 -15.91
CA ARG A 4 14.78 1.36 -16.08
C ARG A 4 15.38 1.12 -14.71
N ILE A 5 15.77 -0.13 -14.46
CA ILE A 5 16.42 -0.48 -13.19
C ILE A 5 17.91 -0.08 -13.33
N PRO A 6 18.42 0.79 -12.43
CA PRO A 6 19.84 1.12 -12.44
C PRO A 6 20.70 -0.13 -12.29
N LYS A 7 21.88 -0.14 -12.93
CA LYS A 7 22.77 -1.30 -12.91
C LYS A 7 23.13 -1.78 -11.51
N GLU A 8 23.30 -0.85 -10.57
CA GLU A 8 23.65 -1.13 -9.18
C GLU A 8 22.59 -1.91 -8.41
N TYR A 9 21.33 -1.93 -8.91
CA TYR A 9 20.22 -2.63 -8.27
C TYR A 9 19.74 -3.86 -9.04
N LYS A 10 20.39 -4.25 -10.11
CA LYS A 10 19.95 -5.34 -10.96
C LYS A 10 19.70 -6.65 -10.23
N ASP A 11 20.49 -6.94 -9.22
CA ASP A 11 20.36 -8.18 -8.45
C ASP A 11 19.40 -8.06 -7.26
N LYS A 12 18.89 -6.85 -6.98
CA LYS A 12 18.06 -6.56 -5.81
C LYS A 12 16.65 -6.13 -6.16
N VAL A 13 16.42 -5.69 -7.39
CA VAL A 13 15.15 -5.16 -7.84
C VAL A 13 14.68 -5.95 -9.05
N PHE A 14 13.43 -6.37 -9.01
CA PHE A 14 12.81 -7.15 -10.08
C PHE A 14 11.58 -6.41 -10.61
N LEU A 15 11.43 -6.36 -11.92
CA LEU A 15 10.28 -5.73 -12.57
C LEU A 15 9.21 -6.78 -12.84
N GLU A 16 8.01 -6.55 -12.31
CA GLU A 16 6.85 -7.38 -12.56
C GLU A 16 5.77 -6.57 -13.28
N LYS A 17 5.19 -7.15 -14.31
CA LYS A 17 4.14 -6.51 -15.11
C LYS A 17 2.98 -7.46 -15.33
N GLY A 18 1.80 -6.88 -15.56
CA GLY A 18 0.60 -7.61 -15.90
C GLY A 18 -0.51 -7.43 -14.89
N PRO A 19 -1.60 -8.18 -15.02
CA PRO A 19 -2.69 -8.13 -14.06
C PRO A 19 -2.22 -8.43 -12.64
N LEU A 20 -2.77 -7.71 -11.67
CA LEU A 20 -2.34 -7.79 -10.28
C LEU A 20 -2.36 -9.21 -9.73
N GLU A 21 -3.41 -9.96 -10.00
CA GLU A 21 -3.55 -11.35 -9.55
C GLU A 21 -2.42 -12.25 -10.05
N LYS A 22 -1.97 -12.03 -11.30
CA LYS A 22 -0.87 -12.82 -11.87
C LYS A 22 0.47 -12.43 -11.28
N VAL A 23 0.67 -11.13 -11.03
CA VAL A 23 1.88 -10.63 -10.37
C VAL A 23 1.97 -11.23 -8.97
N LEU A 24 0.89 -11.20 -8.21
CA LEU A 24 0.85 -11.77 -6.86
C LEU A 24 1.10 -13.27 -6.85
N SER A 25 0.53 -13.98 -7.82
CA SER A 25 0.75 -15.42 -7.93
C SER A 25 2.23 -15.73 -8.15
N ARG A 26 2.90 -14.99 -9.03
CA ARG A 26 4.34 -15.17 -9.28
C ARG A 26 5.18 -14.87 -8.05
N ILE A 27 4.82 -13.81 -7.31
CA ILE A 27 5.54 -13.43 -6.10
C ILE A 27 5.35 -14.49 -5.01
N ASN A 28 4.12 -14.97 -4.84
CA ASN A 28 3.82 -16.03 -3.86
C ASN A 28 4.54 -17.34 -4.20
N ASP A 29 4.63 -17.67 -5.48
CA ASP A 29 5.35 -18.87 -5.93
C ASP A 29 6.84 -18.82 -5.59
N GLN A 30 7.39 -17.63 -5.40
CA GLN A 30 8.78 -17.43 -4.97
C GLN A 30 8.92 -17.51 -3.44
N GLY A 31 7.83 -17.73 -2.70
CA GLY A 31 7.84 -17.87 -1.26
C GLY A 31 7.54 -16.60 -0.48
N PHE A 32 7.20 -15.50 -1.15
CA PHE A 32 6.89 -14.24 -0.50
C PHE A 32 5.39 -14.12 -0.26
N HIS A 33 4.96 -14.24 0.99
CA HIS A 33 3.55 -14.20 1.37
C HIS A 33 3.15 -12.95 2.15
N SER A 34 4.12 -12.21 2.66
CA SER A 34 3.90 -10.91 3.32
C SER A 34 4.57 -9.84 2.49
N LEU A 35 3.80 -8.85 2.03
CA LEU A 35 4.28 -7.82 1.13
C LEU A 35 4.10 -6.44 1.74
N TYR A 36 5.10 -5.59 1.57
CA TYR A 36 5.02 -4.17 1.87
C TYR A 36 4.69 -3.43 0.57
N ILE A 37 3.54 -2.77 0.54
CA ILE A 37 3.05 -2.06 -0.65
C ILE A 37 3.28 -0.57 -0.47
N ASP A 38 3.98 0.04 -1.42
CA ASP A 38 4.28 1.46 -1.42
C ASP A 38 3.93 2.07 -2.78
N GLY A 39 3.68 3.39 -2.77
CA GLY A 39 3.29 4.11 -3.97
C GLY A 39 1.79 4.25 -4.12
N GLY A 40 1.32 5.49 -4.32
CA GLY A 40 -0.11 5.82 -4.33
C GLY A 40 -0.95 5.00 -5.30
N LYS A 41 -0.53 4.90 -6.54
CA LYS A 41 -1.28 4.15 -7.56
C LYS A 41 -1.28 2.65 -7.30
N THR A 42 -0.16 2.11 -6.83
CA THR A 42 -0.06 0.70 -6.47
C THR A 42 -0.98 0.38 -5.30
N ILE A 43 -0.94 1.20 -4.25
CA ILE A 43 -1.83 1.05 -3.10
C ILE A 43 -3.30 1.09 -3.53
N GLN A 44 -3.66 2.03 -4.40
CA GLN A 44 -5.03 2.15 -4.92
C GLN A 44 -5.48 0.90 -5.66
N SER A 45 -4.59 0.30 -6.45
CA SER A 45 -4.88 -0.94 -7.17
C SER A 45 -5.12 -2.11 -6.22
N PHE A 46 -4.30 -2.23 -5.17
CA PHE A 46 -4.48 -3.25 -4.14
C PHE A 46 -5.78 -3.05 -3.37
N LEU A 47 -6.12 -1.80 -3.05
CA LEU A 47 -7.36 -1.49 -2.33
C LEU A 47 -8.60 -1.81 -3.16
N LYS A 48 -8.57 -1.58 -4.47
CA LYS A 48 -9.69 -1.93 -5.35
C LYS A 48 -10.01 -3.42 -5.33
N GLU A 49 -8.98 -4.24 -5.20
CA GLU A 49 -9.12 -5.71 -5.13
C GLU A 49 -9.24 -6.22 -3.70
N ASP A 50 -9.34 -5.33 -2.71
CA ASP A 50 -9.44 -5.65 -1.28
C ASP A 50 -8.30 -6.58 -0.83
N LEU A 51 -7.08 -6.26 -1.24
CA LEU A 51 -5.90 -7.09 -0.96
C LEU A 51 -5.00 -6.50 0.13
N ILE A 52 -5.42 -5.43 0.77
CA ILE A 52 -4.67 -4.80 1.86
C ILE A 52 -5.20 -5.30 3.21
N ASP A 53 -4.32 -5.83 4.03
CA ASP A 53 -4.67 -6.32 5.36
C ASP A 53 -4.40 -5.27 6.44
N GLU A 54 -3.35 -4.49 6.29
CA GLU A 54 -2.96 -3.47 7.27
C GLU A 54 -2.51 -2.21 6.54
N ILE A 55 -2.83 -1.05 7.14
CA ILE A 55 -2.40 0.26 6.64
C ILE A 55 -1.80 1.03 7.80
N ILE A 56 -0.64 1.64 7.55
CA ILE A 56 -0.05 2.61 8.47
C ILE A 56 -0.06 3.95 7.77
N ILE A 57 -0.76 4.91 8.35
CA ILE A 57 -0.88 6.27 7.80
C ILE A 57 -0.13 7.23 8.70
N THR A 58 0.82 7.94 8.11
CA THR A 58 1.56 8.99 8.81
C THR A 58 1.09 10.34 8.29
N THR A 59 0.66 11.19 9.22
CA THR A 59 0.12 12.51 8.90
C THR A 59 1.08 13.60 9.35
N ILE A 60 1.53 14.41 8.41
CA ILE A 60 2.35 15.58 8.67
C ILE A 60 1.43 16.79 8.76
N PRO A 61 1.62 17.71 9.73
CA PRO A 61 0.69 18.82 9.95
C PRO A 61 0.90 19.95 8.94
N VAL A 62 0.73 19.65 7.66
CA VAL A 62 0.87 20.61 6.56
C VAL A 62 -0.30 20.38 5.60
N LEU A 63 -0.99 21.47 5.25
CA LEU A 63 -1.98 21.43 4.19
C LEU A 63 -1.27 21.73 2.87
N LEU A 64 -1.17 20.69 2.06
CA LEU A 64 -0.40 20.78 0.82
C LEU A 64 -1.04 21.70 -0.23
N GLY A 65 -2.37 21.79 -0.21
CA GLY A 65 -3.12 22.62 -1.16
C GLY A 65 -3.33 22.00 -2.52
N GLY A 66 -2.76 20.84 -2.77
CA GLY A 66 -2.86 20.12 -4.03
C GLY A 66 -1.97 18.90 -4.01
N GLY A 67 -1.91 18.17 -5.11
CA GLY A 67 -1.09 16.97 -5.23
C GLY A 67 -1.91 15.73 -5.54
N SER A 68 -1.26 14.58 -5.55
CA SER A 68 -1.92 13.31 -5.83
C SER A 68 -2.60 12.76 -4.58
N PRO A 69 -3.87 12.34 -4.67
CA PRO A 69 -4.56 11.75 -3.52
C PRO A 69 -3.98 10.37 -3.19
N LEU A 70 -3.95 10.04 -1.90
CA LEU A 70 -3.51 8.72 -1.45
C LEU A 70 -4.53 7.65 -1.82
N PHE A 71 -5.81 7.97 -1.69
CA PHE A 71 -6.89 7.03 -1.95
C PHE A 71 -7.70 7.44 -3.18
N SER A 72 -8.24 6.46 -3.89
CA SER A 72 -9.07 6.66 -5.05
C SER A 72 -10.48 6.12 -4.80
N LYS A 73 -11.36 6.27 -5.80
CA LYS A 73 -12.73 5.76 -5.74
C LYS A 73 -12.74 4.24 -5.63
N LEU A 74 -13.59 3.72 -4.75
CA LEU A 74 -13.85 2.30 -4.57
C LEU A 74 -15.30 2.01 -4.93
N ASP A 75 -15.59 0.78 -5.33
CA ASP A 75 -16.98 0.35 -5.63
C ASP A 75 -17.83 0.32 -4.36
N SER A 76 -17.22 -0.02 -3.24
CA SER A 76 -17.86 -0.01 -1.93
C SER A 76 -16.84 0.34 -0.87
N PRO A 77 -17.28 0.89 0.29
CA PRO A 77 -16.36 1.20 1.39
C PRO A 77 -15.65 -0.03 1.93
N LEU A 78 -14.40 0.13 2.31
CA LEU A 78 -13.64 -0.87 3.02
C LEU A 78 -13.48 -0.40 4.47
N GLU A 79 -13.90 -1.22 5.42
CA GLU A 79 -13.79 -0.88 6.83
C GLU A 79 -12.50 -1.40 7.43
N PHE A 80 -11.86 -0.55 8.22
CA PHE A 80 -10.68 -0.87 8.99
C PHE A 80 -10.92 -0.53 10.46
N GLU A 81 -10.20 -1.19 11.35
CA GLU A 81 -10.19 -0.80 12.77
C GLU A 81 -8.84 -0.19 13.10
N CYS A 82 -8.85 0.86 13.90
CA CYS A 82 -7.62 1.48 14.39
C CYS A 82 -7.10 0.65 15.56
N ILE A 83 -5.91 0.07 15.40
CA ILE A 83 -5.32 -0.76 16.46
C ILE A 83 -4.25 -0.03 17.24
N ASP A 84 -3.72 1.07 16.72
CA ASP A 84 -2.74 1.89 17.42
C ASP A 84 -2.71 3.27 16.80
N SER A 85 -2.41 4.28 17.61
CA SER A 85 -2.22 5.66 17.16
C SER A 85 -1.19 6.33 18.03
N LYS A 86 -0.21 6.96 17.41
CA LYS A 86 0.94 7.55 18.10
C LYS A 86 1.22 8.95 17.59
N LEU A 87 1.75 9.77 18.48
CA LEU A 87 2.27 11.09 18.14
C LEU A 87 3.79 11.07 18.24
N PHE A 88 4.47 11.39 17.15
CA PHE A 88 5.92 11.47 17.11
C PHE A 88 6.37 12.92 17.07
N LEU A 89 7.43 13.25 17.79
CA LEU A 89 8.04 14.58 17.81
C LEU A 89 7.03 15.70 18.09
N ASP A 90 5.96 15.39 18.80
CA ASP A 90 4.83 16.30 19.10
C ASP A 90 4.16 16.90 17.84
N LYS A 91 4.42 16.33 16.66
CA LYS A 91 3.95 16.92 15.38
C LYS A 91 3.35 15.91 14.42
N ILE A 92 3.86 14.70 14.39
CA ILE A 92 3.53 13.71 13.37
C ILE A 92 2.61 12.66 13.96
N GLY A 93 1.38 12.58 13.44
CA GLY A 93 0.44 11.56 13.82
C GLY A 93 0.62 10.31 12.97
N GLN A 94 0.65 9.14 13.61
CA GLN A 94 0.71 7.88 12.88
C GLN A 94 -0.34 6.93 13.44
N SER A 95 -1.15 6.39 12.56
CA SER A 95 -2.21 5.44 12.93
C SER A 95 -2.04 4.14 12.17
N HIS A 96 -2.23 3.04 12.88
CA HIS A 96 -2.15 1.69 12.34
C HIS A 96 -3.55 1.10 12.30
N PHE A 97 -3.98 0.67 11.13
CA PHE A 97 -5.32 0.13 10.87
C PHE A 97 -5.21 -1.30 10.37
N ARG A 98 -6.20 -2.12 10.76
CA ARG A 98 -6.35 -3.48 10.28
C ARG A 98 -7.68 -3.62 9.55
N ARG A 99 -7.65 -4.29 8.40
CA ARG A 99 -8.85 -4.54 7.61
C ARG A 99 -9.83 -5.39 8.41
N LYS A 100 -11.08 -4.93 8.51
CA LYS A 100 -12.15 -5.69 9.12
C LYS A 100 -12.75 -6.62 8.07
N ARG A 101 -12.46 -7.90 8.18
CA ARG A 101 -13.05 -8.90 7.31
C ARG A 101 -14.11 -9.66 8.08
N LYS A 102 -15.20 -9.98 7.39
CA LYS A 102 -16.23 -10.82 7.99
C LYS A 102 -15.67 -12.23 8.15
N ASP A 103 -15.78 -12.77 9.35
CA ASP A 103 -15.47 -14.18 9.58
C ASP A 103 -16.54 -15.04 8.93
N LEU A 104 -16.09 -16.03 8.22
CA LEU A 104 -16.99 -17.00 7.60
C LEU A 104 -17.28 -18.16 8.53
#